data_b90d3870c168710ddae8744a17dc81d7
#
_entry.id   b90d3870c168710ddae8744a17dc81d7
#
_cell.length_a   1.000
_cell.length_b   1.000
_cell.length_c   1.000
_cell.angle_alpha   90.00
_cell.angle_beta   90.00
_cell.angle_gamma   90.00
#
_symmetry.space_group_name_H-M   'P 1'
#
loop_
_entity.id
_entity.type
_entity.pdbx_description
1 polymer ?
#
loop_
_entity_poly.entity_id
_entity_poly.type
_entity_poly.pdbx_seq_one_letter_code
_entity_poly.pdbx_strand_id
1 'polypeptide(L)'
;MKDYLVTSDYGQWNNMWIVLAKDAKDAIEQVYQEYVVPMNEDLKEENREVGYKMYRLCRKDELHAKSIGSLHNSDGKIICVN
;
A
#
# COMPACT_ATOMS: atom_id res chain seq x y z
N MET A 1 -11.64 -9.63 13.01
CA MET A 1 -10.84 -8.72 12.16
C MET A 1 -10.67 -7.38 12.85
N LYS A 2 -9.58 -6.71 12.58
CA LYS A 2 -9.25 -5.41 13.16
C LYS A 2 -8.89 -4.45 12.05
N ASP A 3 -8.99 -3.16 12.36
CA ASP A 3 -8.49 -2.13 11.45
C ASP A 3 -7.00 -1.93 11.67
N TYR A 4 -6.28 -1.82 10.56
CA TYR A 4 -4.84 -1.55 10.55
C TYR A 4 -4.56 -0.26 9.78
N LEU A 5 -3.64 0.53 10.31
CA LEU A 5 -3.07 1.64 9.58
C LEU A 5 -1.84 1.12 8.85
N VAL A 6 -1.86 1.20 7.53
CA VAL A 6 -0.73 0.81 6.69
C VAL A 6 -0.04 2.06 6.19
N THR A 7 1.27 2.11 6.34
CA THR A 7 2.11 3.21 5.87
C THR A 7 3.22 2.67 4.99
N SER A 8 3.84 3.55 4.22
CA SER A 8 4.92 3.18 3.30
C SER A 8 6.16 4.01 3.57
N ASP A 9 7.33 3.37 3.53
CA ASP A 9 8.63 4.05 3.55
C ASP A 9 9.06 4.49 2.15
N TYR A 10 8.27 4.22 1.13
CA TYR A 10 8.58 4.60 -0.23
C TYR A 10 8.50 6.12 -0.37
N GLY A 11 9.64 6.77 -0.54
CA GLY A 11 9.78 8.22 -0.44
C GLY A 11 9.01 9.06 -1.46
N GLN A 12 8.49 8.45 -2.52
CA GLN A 12 7.71 9.15 -3.54
C GLN A 12 6.21 9.02 -3.30
N TRP A 13 5.82 8.35 -2.21
CA TRP A 13 4.41 8.02 -1.99
C TRP A 13 4.08 8.18 -0.51
N ASN A 14 3.31 9.20 -0.22
CA ASN A 14 2.95 9.56 1.16
C ASN A 14 1.57 9.05 1.57
N ASN A 15 1.04 8.07 0.87
CA ASN A 15 -0.28 7.56 1.17
C ASN A 15 -0.27 6.70 2.43
N MET A 16 -1.38 6.77 3.15
CA MET A 16 -1.69 5.87 4.25
C MET A 16 -3.02 5.20 3.95
N TRP A 17 -3.20 4.01 4.49
CA TRP A 17 -4.43 3.25 4.27
C TRP A 17 -4.96 2.71 5.57
N ILE A 18 -6.29 2.67 5.69
CA ILE A 18 -6.97 1.98 6.78
C ILE A 18 -7.58 0.72 6.18
N VAL A 19 -7.20 -0.43 6.72
CA VAL A 19 -7.51 -1.75 6.15
C VAL A 19 -8.08 -2.65 7.22
N LEU A 20 -9.24 -3.23 6.95
CA LEU A 20 -9.80 -4.28 7.79
C LEU A 20 -9.14 -5.60 7.42
N ALA A 21 -8.45 -6.22 8.38
CA ALA A 21 -7.67 -7.42 8.13
C ALA A 21 -7.61 -8.32 9.37
N LYS A 22 -7.25 -9.58 9.16
CA LYS A 22 -7.10 -10.53 10.26
C LYS A 22 -5.82 -10.33 11.04
N ASP A 23 -4.76 -9.84 10.40
CA ASP A 23 -3.47 -9.54 11.02
C ASP A 23 -2.71 -8.50 10.18
N ALA A 24 -1.56 -8.06 10.68
CA ALA A 24 -0.74 -7.06 9.99
C ALA A 24 -0.27 -7.53 8.62
N LYS A 25 0.09 -8.80 8.50
CA LYS A 25 0.55 -9.37 7.24
C LYS A 25 -0.54 -9.33 6.18
N ASP A 26 -1.77 -9.67 6.56
CA ASP A 26 -2.93 -9.60 5.68
C ASP A 26 -3.20 -8.16 5.24
N ALA A 27 -3.11 -7.20 6.16
CA ALA A 27 -3.30 -5.78 5.84
C ALA A 27 -2.29 -5.30 4.80
N ILE A 28 -1.02 -5.64 4.97
CA ILE A 28 0.05 -5.30 4.03
C ILE A 28 -0.22 -5.93 2.66
N GLU A 29 -0.61 -7.20 2.64
CA GLU A 29 -0.90 -7.90 1.39
C GLU A 29 -2.04 -7.26 0.62
N GLN A 30 -3.11 -6.86 1.30
CA GLN A 30 -4.24 -6.19 0.66
C GLN A 30 -3.82 -4.87 0.00
N VAL A 31 -3.06 -4.05 0.72
CA VAL A 31 -2.58 -2.76 0.19
C VAL A 31 -1.61 -3.01 -0.97
N TYR A 32 -0.73 -3.99 -0.83
CA TYR A 32 0.23 -4.30 -1.88
C TYR A 32 -0.48 -4.66 -3.19
N GLN A 33 -1.45 -5.56 -3.13
CA GLN A 33 -2.17 -6.00 -4.34
C GLN A 33 -3.05 -4.92 -4.95
N GLU A 34 -3.71 -4.13 -4.11
CA GLU A 34 -4.67 -3.13 -4.59
C GLU A 34 -4.01 -1.84 -5.08
N TYR A 35 -2.91 -1.43 -4.46
CA TYR A 35 -2.31 -0.12 -4.72
C TYR A 35 -0.87 -0.18 -5.21
N VAL A 36 -0.04 -1.03 -4.62
CA VAL A 36 1.40 -1.04 -4.95
C VAL A 36 1.65 -1.71 -6.29
N VAL A 37 1.03 -2.84 -6.55
CA VAL A 37 1.21 -3.56 -7.82
C VAL A 37 0.80 -2.71 -9.01
N PRO A 38 -0.39 -2.07 -9.02
CA PRO A 38 -0.76 -1.19 -10.13
C PRO A 38 0.20 0.00 -10.29
N MET A 39 0.62 0.62 -9.20
CA MET A 39 1.57 1.73 -9.25
C MET A 39 2.90 1.28 -9.86
N ASN A 40 3.41 0.11 -9.44
CA ASN A 40 4.66 -0.41 -9.96
C ASN A 40 4.57 -0.71 -11.45
N GLU A 41 3.43 -1.19 -11.93
CA GLU A 41 3.24 -1.41 -13.38
C GLU A 41 3.33 -0.10 -14.15
N ASP A 42 2.74 0.97 -13.63
CA ASP A 42 2.84 2.30 -14.25
C ASP A 42 4.28 2.80 -14.25
N LEU A 43 5.02 2.61 -13.16
CA LEU A 43 6.42 3.01 -13.08
C LEU A 43 7.30 2.22 -14.04
N LYS A 44 7.04 0.94 -14.20
CA LYS A 44 7.75 0.12 -15.19
C LYS A 44 7.53 0.64 -16.61
N GLU A 45 6.31 1.03 -16.92
CA GLU A 45 5.97 1.59 -18.21
C GLU A 45 6.72 2.89 -18.47
N GLU A 46 6.74 3.80 -17.50
CA GLU A 46 7.49 5.05 -17.61
C GLU A 46 8.99 4.81 -17.76
N ASN A 47 9.55 3.87 -17.02
CA ASN A 47 10.96 3.50 -17.15
C ASN A 47 11.28 3.01 -18.56
N ARG A 48 10.38 2.24 -19.17
CA ARG A 48 10.57 1.77 -20.56
C ARG A 48 10.55 2.92 -21.55
N GLU A 49 9.64 3.86 -21.39
CA GLU A 49 9.52 5.01 -22.29
C GLU A 49 10.77 5.88 -22.30
N VAL A 50 11.39 6.10 -21.13
CA VAL A 50 12.62 6.90 -21.06
C VAL A 50 13.88 6.10 -21.37
N GLY A 51 13.78 4.78 -21.44
CA GLY A 51 14.91 3.92 -21.80
C GLY A 51 15.92 3.67 -20.70
N TYR A 52 15.62 4.08 -19.45
CA TYR A 52 16.47 3.78 -18.30
C TYR A 52 15.61 3.72 -17.04
N LYS A 53 16.20 3.24 -15.95
CA LYS A 53 15.50 3.03 -14.69
C LYS A 53 15.37 4.36 -13.92
N MET A 54 14.39 5.15 -14.28
CA MET A 54 14.14 6.47 -13.71
C MET A 54 13.52 6.37 -12.32
N TYR A 55 12.59 5.43 -12.11
CA TYR A 55 11.87 5.27 -10.86
C TYR A 55 12.18 3.91 -10.23
N ARG A 56 12.46 3.93 -8.92
CA ARG A 56 12.58 2.71 -8.13
C ARG A 56 11.18 2.19 -7.81
N LEU A 57 10.99 0.90 -7.96
CA LEU A 57 9.71 0.28 -7.61
C LEU A 57 9.57 0.14 -6.10
N CYS A 58 8.34 0.23 -5.61
CA CYS A 58 8.04 0.01 -4.21
C CYS A 58 8.02 -1.50 -3.91
N ARG A 59 8.64 -1.91 -2.81
CA ARG A 59 8.68 -3.30 -2.37
C ARG A 59 7.68 -3.52 -1.25
N LYS A 60 7.20 -4.76 -1.12
CA LYS A 60 6.26 -5.12 -0.06
C LYS A 60 6.83 -4.86 1.33
N ASP A 61 8.13 -5.09 1.54
CA ASP A 61 8.78 -4.88 2.83
C ASP A 61 8.91 -3.41 3.23
N GLU A 62 8.56 -2.50 2.34
CA GLU A 62 8.49 -1.07 2.64
C GLU A 62 7.14 -0.67 3.24
N LEU A 63 6.18 -1.57 3.28
CA LEU A 63 4.88 -1.34 3.89
C LEU A 63 4.91 -1.79 5.36
N HIS A 64 4.30 -0.99 6.21
CA HIS A 64 4.20 -1.26 7.64
C HIS A 64 2.74 -1.17 8.07
N ALA A 65 2.32 -2.06 8.95
CA ALA A 65 0.95 -2.09 9.43
C ALA A 65 0.93 -2.04 10.95
N LYS A 66 0.05 -1.21 11.49
CA LYS A 66 -0.14 -1.05 12.92
C LYS A 66 -1.63 -1.20 13.24
N SER A 67 -1.96 -2.02 14.23
CA SER A 67 -3.34 -2.16 14.67
C SER A 67 -3.80 -0.86 15.32
N ILE A 68 -4.95 -0.36 14.89
CA ILE A 68 -5.55 0.87 15.42
C ILE A 68 -6.91 0.60 16.04
N GLY A 69 -7.24 -0.68 16.27
CA GLY A 69 -8.48 -1.09 16.89
C GLY A 69 -9.63 -1.18 15.90
N SER A 70 -10.84 -1.04 16.42
CA SER A 70 -12.04 -1.12 15.58
C SER A 70 -12.53 0.28 15.29
N LEU A 71 -12.28 0.77 14.08
CA LEU A 71 -12.75 2.08 13.64
C LEU A 71 -14.00 1.96 12.75
N HIS A 72 -14.65 0.80 12.76
CA HIS A 72 -15.89 0.56 12.02
C HIS A 72 -15.78 0.74 10.51
N ASN A 73 -14.71 0.23 9.92
CA ASN A 73 -14.63 0.10 8.47
C ASN A 73 -15.58 -1.02 8.04
N SER A 74 -16.88 -0.74 8.14
CA SER A 74 -17.94 -1.73 7.96
C SER A 74 -18.04 -2.26 6.54
N ASP A 75 -17.54 -1.51 5.57
CA ASP A 75 -17.60 -1.90 4.16
C ASP A 75 -16.49 -2.86 3.76
N GLY A 76 -15.50 -3.08 4.63
CA GLY A 76 -14.36 -3.92 4.31
C GLY A 76 -13.49 -3.39 3.18
N LYS A 77 -13.71 -2.16 2.77
CA LYS A 77 -12.91 -1.53 1.71
C LYS A 77 -11.68 -0.88 2.29
N ILE A 78 -10.62 -0.86 1.51
CA ILE A 78 -9.41 -0.12 1.87
C ILE A 78 -9.70 1.38 1.74
N ILE A 79 -9.46 2.12 2.82
CA ILE A 79 -9.62 3.57 2.82
C ILE A 79 -8.24 4.19 2.62
N CYS A 80 -8.06 4.90 1.52
CA CYS A 80 -6.82 5.63 1.27
C CYS A 80 -6.90 6.99 1.95
N VAL A 81 -5.93 7.26 2.82
CA VAL A 81 -5.84 8.52 3.57
C VAL A 81 -4.55 9.22 3.17
N ASN A 82 -4.69 10.41 2.68
CA ASN A 82 -3.53 11.25 2.32
C ASN A 82 -3.28 12.30 3.38
#